data_1af7377075cd863bac202e7d425d4e37
#
_entry.id   1af7377075cd863bac202e7d425d4e37
#
_cell.length_a   1.000
_cell.length_b   1.000
_cell.length_c   1.000
_cell.angle_alpha   90.00
_cell.angle_beta   90.00
_cell.angle_gamma   90.00
#
_symmetry.space_group_name_H-M   'P 1'
#
loop_
_entity.id
_entity.type
_entity.pdbx_description
1 polymer ?
#
loop_
_entity_poly.entity_id
_entity_poly.type
_entity_poly.pdbx_seq_one_letter_code
_entity_poly.pdbx_strand_id
1 'polypeptide(L)'
;FSHNHNLSISGGTNKFSYSTSVGYSKSDGQEIGNSSERMTGRIALTMRPVQKLTINAALNGSVSTNKGFAGGVAPMDYATTTNRIINPDVFYQKTATYDYNDNVQSLGYNFINERNNSSASSSSTHLSASLDLKWDILDWLSYQFTGGYSNTSSNSESYMTEQTYYIAQKYRGYDYNSVTPGSAEFKAAVLPFGGELYNNDGRQSSYNIQNKILISKAFDQNNRLNALIGMELRSSTNKSLGHTMWGYAPDRGEVILRPTTLSDFQPITGSGQSGWGILEELYSGHWSKTNVTDNYLSFFATFAYSFMNRYVVNANVRNDASNRFGQDTNHRFDPTY
;
A
#
# COMPACT_ATOMS: atom_id res chain seq x y z
N PHE A 1 13.24 20.89 -2.86
CA PHE A 1 14.49 20.43 -3.49
C PHE A 1 14.34 18.97 -3.95
N SER A 2 14.82 18.64 -5.15
CA SER A 2 14.75 17.27 -5.66
C SER A 2 16.08 16.90 -6.32
N HIS A 3 16.53 15.68 -6.10
CA HIS A 3 17.71 15.13 -6.78
C HIS A 3 17.51 13.64 -7.08
N ASN A 4 18.11 13.20 -8.17
CA ASN A 4 18.05 11.82 -8.62
C ASN A 4 19.45 11.39 -9.09
N HIS A 5 19.88 10.23 -8.62
CA HIS A 5 21.16 9.60 -9.00
C HIS A 5 20.87 8.21 -9.55
N ASN A 6 21.42 7.89 -10.69
CA ASN A 6 21.29 6.57 -11.29
C ASN A 6 22.66 6.11 -11.82
N LEU A 7 23.03 4.91 -11.44
CA LEU A 7 24.20 4.21 -11.96
C LEU A 7 23.76 2.94 -12.64
N SER A 8 24.21 2.74 -13.88
CA SER A 8 23.91 1.50 -14.62
C SER A 8 25.20 0.96 -15.25
N ILE A 9 25.31 -0.37 -15.21
CA ILE A 9 26.43 -1.10 -15.82
C ILE A 9 25.81 -2.22 -16.66
N SER A 10 26.25 -2.35 -17.88
CA SER A 10 25.84 -3.44 -18.76
C SER A 10 27.01 -3.97 -19.55
N GLY A 11 26.95 -5.24 -19.91
CA GLY A 11 27.98 -5.89 -20.69
C GLY A 11 27.56 -7.27 -21.11
N GLY A 12 28.40 -7.93 -21.89
CA GLY A 12 28.13 -9.29 -22.27
C GLY A 12 28.77 -9.72 -23.59
N THR A 13 28.35 -10.89 -24.00
CA THR A 13 28.71 -11.55 -25.26
C THR A 13 27.43 -12.02 -25.94
N ASN A 14 27.55 -12.60 -27.11
CA ASN A 14 26.40 -13.18 -27.84
C ASN A 14 25.69 -14.30 -27.07
N LYS A 15 26.38 -14.95 -26.11
CA LYS A 15 25.83 -16.03 -25.30
C LYS A 15 25.31 -15.59 -23.91
N PHE A 16 25.84 -14.49 -23.40
CA PHE A 16 25.51 -13.98 -22.09
C PHE A 16 25.56 -12.46 -22.08
N SER A 17 24.51 -11.82 -21.59
CA SER A 17 24.53 -10.38 -21.34
C SER A 17 23.88 -10.08 -19.99
N TYR A 18 24.34 -9.03 -19.38
CA TYR A 18 23.81 -8.54 -18.13
C TYR A 18 23.61 -7.04 -18.16
N SER A 19 22.65 -6.59 -17.37
CA SER A 19 22.41 -5.19 -17.07
C SER A 19 22.07 -5.07 -15.59
N THR A 20 22.76 -4.18 -14.90
CA THR A 20 22.48 -3.86 -13.50
C THR A 20 22.35 -2.35 -13.34
N SER A 21 21.44 -1.92 -12.50
CA SER A 21 21.29 -0.51 -12.16
C SER A 21 20.93 -0.32 -10.70
N VAL A 22 21.39 0.78 -10.14
CA VAL A 22 21.03 1.27 -8.82
C VAL A 22 20.61 2.72 -8.96
N GLY A 23 19.46 3.06 -8.40
CA GLY A 23 18.92 4.40 -8.39
C GLY A 23 18.62 4.90 -6.99
N TYR A 24 18.82 6.17 -6.76
CA TYR A 24 18.41 6.88 -5.57
C TYR A 24 17.73 8.17 -5.96
N SER A 25 16.57 8.44 -5.39
CA SER A 25 15.86 9.69 -5.57
C SER A 25 15.37 10.22 -4.22
N LYS A 26 15.48 11.52 -4.03
CA LYS A 26 14.93 12.24 -2.91
C LYS A 26 14.25 13.52 -3.40
N SER A 27 13.08 13.81 -2.85
CA SER A 27 12.33 15.02 -3.15
C SER A 27 11.77 15.57 -1.84
N ASP A 28 12.06 16.80 -1.54
CA ASP A 28 11.39 17.56 -0.51
C ASP A 28 10.19 18.28 -1.15
N GLY A 29 9.02 18.18 -0.53
CA GLY A 29 7.80 18.80 -0.99
C GLY A 29 7.86 20.34 -0.94
N GLN A 30 6.88 21.00 -1.55
CA GLN A 30 6.69 22.45 -1.40
C GLN A 30 6.31 22.81 0.04
N GLU A 31 5.62 21.92 0.71
CA GLU A 31 5.28 22.03 2.12
C GLU A 31 6.44 21.57 2.99
N ILE A 32 6.82 22.42 3.95
CA ILE A 32 7.89 22.10 4.91
C ILE A 32 7.48 20.85 5.70
N GLY A 33 8.34 19.83 5.71
CA GLY A 33 8.12 18.57 6.41
C GLY A 33 7.64 17.42 5.51
N ASN A 34 7.18 17.70 4.29
CA ASN A 34 6.85 16.66 3.33
C ASN A 34 8.09 16.23 2.56
N SER A 35 8.36 14.95 2.52
CA SER A 35 9.49 14.39 1.76
C SER A 35 9.19 13.00 1.22
N SER A 36 9.81 12.67 0.10
CA SER A 36 9.78 11.33 -0.51
C SER A 36 11.21 10.90 -0.83
N GLU A 37 11.53 9.68 -0.44
CA GLU A 37 12.83 9.05 -0.69
C GLU A 37 12.61 7.67 -1.29
N ARG A 38 13.39 7.33 -2.33
CA ARG A 38 13.28 6.03 -2.99
C ARG A 38 14.66 5.52 -3.41
N MET A 39 14.92 4.25 -3.09
CA MET A 39 16.06 3.48 -3.59
C MET A 39 15.53 2.37 -4.51
N THR A 40 16.23 2.13 -5.60
CA THR A 40 15.90 1.06 -6.55
C THR A 40 17.13 0.27 -6.93
N GLY A 41 16.94 -1.01 -7.15
CA GLY A 41 17.98 -1.89 -7.66
C GLY A 41 17.41 -2.84 -8.71
N ARG A 42 18.13 -3.07 -9.78
CA ARG A 42 17.75 -4.01 -10.83
C ARG A 42 18.95 -4.81 -11.30
N ILE A 43 18.74 -6.10 -11.53
CA ILE A 43 19.65 -7.00 -12.22
C ILE A 43 18.83 -7.70 -13.28
N ALA A 44 19.33 -7.69 -14.52
CA ALA A 44 18.74 -8.43 -15.64
C ALA A 44 19.83 -9.20 -16.36
N LEU A 45 19.53 -10.47 -16.66
CA LEU A 45 20.42 -11.41 -17.31
C LEU A 45 19.74 -11.99 -18.54
N THR A 46 20.47 -12.09 -19.64
CA THR A 46 20.06 -12.85 -20.82
C THR A 46 21.12 -13.89 -21.12
N MET A 47 20.72 -15.14 -21.20
CA MET A 47 21.60 -16.29 -21.46
C MET A 47 21.12 -17.01 -22.71
N ARG A 48 22.06 -17.35 -23.59
CA ARG A 48 21.85 -18.18 -24.78
C ARG A 48 22.88 -19.33 -24.78
N PRO A 49 22.66 -20.37 -23.93
CA PRO A 49 23.60 -21.49 -23.81
C PRO A 49 23.81 -22.22 -25.14
N VAL A 50 22.75 -22.33 -25.92
CA VAL A 50 22.71 -22.85 -27.28
C VAL A 50 21.85 -21.95 -28.15
N GLN A 51 22.01 -22.01 -29.50
CA GLN A 51 21.30 -21.13 -30.44
C GLN A 51 19.76 -21.19 -30.32
N LYS A 52 19.23 -22.34 -29.92
CA LYS A 52 17.77 -22.58 -29.81
C LYS A 52 17.20 -22.30 -28.41
N LEU A 53 18.00 -21.89 -27.43
CA LEU A 53 17.54 -21.64 -26.07
C LEU A 53 17.93 -20.22 -25.62
N THR A 54 16.92 -19.43 -25.29
CA THR A 54 17.08 -18.10 -24.68
C THR A 54 16.43 -18.10 -23.30
N ILE A 55 17.17 -17.64 -22.29
CA ILE A 55 16.73 -17.51 -20.91
C ILE A 55 16.94 -16.05 -20.50
N ASN A 56 15.88 -15.38 -20.09
CA ASN A 56 15.93 -14.05 -19.49
C ASN A 56 15.52 -14.16 -18.02
N ALA A 57 16.33 -13.62 -17.12
CA ALA A 57 16.02 -13.53 -15.70
C ALA A 57 16.19 -12.09 -15.25
N ALA A 58 15.27 -11.61 -14.43
CA ALA A 58 15.39 -10.29 -13.84
C ALA A 58 14.98 -10.30 -12.37
N LEU A 59 15.69 -9.51 -11.57
CA LEU A 59 15.39 -9.21 -10.18
C LEU A 59 15.32 -7.70 -10.04
N ASN A 60 14.21 -7.20 -9.47
CA ASN A 60 14.03 -5.78 -9.17
C ASN A 60 13.68 -5.63 -7.70
N GLY A 61 14.26 -4.64 -7.06
CA GLY A 61 13.96 -4.26 -5.70
C GLY A 61 13.79 -2.75 -5.57
N SER A 62 12.89 -2.31 -4.71
CA SER A 62 12.81 -0.90 -4.32
C SER A 62 12.37 -0.75 -2.88
N VAL A 63 12.90 0.29 -2.24
CA VAL A 63 12.45 0.77 -0.94
C VAL A 63 12.06 2.22 -1.12
N SER A 64 10.90 2.60 -0.62
CA SER A 64 10.41 3.98 -0.64
C SER A 64 9.91 4.39 0.73
N THR A 65 10.19 5.63 1.12
CA THR A 65 9.69 6.24 2.35
C THR A 65 9.12 7.61 2.02
N ASN A 66 7.91 7.87 2.49
CA ASN A 66 7.27 9.17 2.41
C ASN A 66 7.00 9.68 3.82
N LYS A 67 7.20 10.97 4.05
CA LYS A 67 6.92 11.65 5.31
C LYS A 67 6.01 12.83 5.08
N GLY A 68 5.17 13.13 6.06
CA GLY A 68 4.22 14.22 6.05
C GLY A 68 3.57 14.42 7.42
N PHE A 69 2.36 14.90 7.43
CA PHE A 69 1.62 15.21 8.64
C PHE A 69 0.33 14.39 8.75
N ALA A 70 -0.15 14.26 9.97
CA ALA A 70 -1.38 13.55 10.31
C ALA A 70 -2.49 14.54 10.74
N GLY A 71 -3.69 14.02 11.00
CA GLY A 71 -4.77 14.75 11.64
C GLY A 71 -5.31 15.96 10.88
N GLY A 72 -5.17 15.97 9.55
CA GLY A 72 -5.66 17.09 8.73
C GLY A 72 -4.75 18.33 8.79
N VAL A 73 -3.52 18.20 9.25
CA VAL A 73 -2.51 19.26 9.19
C VAL A 73 -2.06 19.45 7.75
N ALA A 74 -2.51 20.55 7.12
CA ALA A 74 -2.22 20.89 5.73
C ALA A 74 -1.59 22.30 5.67
N PRO A 75 -0.25 22.40 5.60
CA PRO A 75 0.44 23.68 5.63
C PRO A 75 0.07 24.64 4.49
N MET A 76 -0.15 24.12 3.29
CA MET A 76 -0.53 24.95 2.15
C MET A 76 -1.95 25.52 2.31
N ASP A 77 -2.90 24.69 2.75
CA ASP A 77 -4.27 25.14 3.00
C ASP A 77 -4.31 26.20 4.08
N TYR A 78 -3.56 26.00 5.16
CA TYR A 78 -3.43 26.98 6.22
C TYR A 78 -2.86 28.31 5.69
N ALA A 79 -1.78 28.25 4.92
CA ALA A 79 -1.14 29.44 4.38
C ALA A 79 -2.01 30.23 3.39
N THR A 80 -2.89 29.53 2.66
CA THR A 80 -3.77 30.17 1.64
C THR A 80 -5.10 30.67 2.21
N THR A 81 -5.62 30.00 3.24
CA THR A 81 -6.95 30.31 3.81
C THR A 81 -6.90 31.16 5.07
N THR A 82 -5.77 31.18 5.79
CA THR A 82 -5.65 31.91 7.05
C THR A 82 -5.43 33.40 6.79
N ASN A 83 -6.11 34.23 7.59
CA ASN A 83 -5.95 35.69 7.53
C ASN A 83 -4.52 36.06 7.95
N ARG A 84 -3.88 36.94 7.19
CA ARG A 84 -2.50 37.43 7.42
C ARG A 84 -2.29 38.21 8.72
N ILE A 85 -3.37 38.62 9.39
CA ILE A 85 -3.31 39.29 10.69
C ILE A 85 -3.03 38.31 11.82
N ILE A 86 -3.26 37.00 11.61
CA ILE A 86 -3.03 35.96 12.62
C ILE A 86 -1.53 35.81 12.85
N ASN A 87 -1.12 35.99 14.12
CA ASN A 87 0.23 35.71 14.53
C ASN A 87 0.41 34.19 14.70
N PRO A 88 1.28 33.52 13.93
CA PRO A 88 1.45 32.08 13.99
C PRO A 88 2.05 31.57 15.30
N ASP A 89 2.65 32.44 16.13
CA ASP A 89 3.28 32.06 17.39
C ASP A 89 2.32 32.09 18.59
N VAL A 90 1.06 32.47 18.37
CA VAL A 90 0.07 32.61 19.45
C VAL A 90 -1.02 31.55 19.33
N PHE A 91 -1.49 31.05 20.47
CA PHE A 91 -2.69 30.22 20.54
C PHE A 91 -3.96 31.08 20.50
N TYR A 92 -4.85 30.73 19.61
CA TYR A 92 -6.17 31.35 19.46
C TYR A 92 -7.24 30.41 19.98
N GLN A 93 -8.30 30.99 20.57
CA GLN A 93 -9.46 30.22 20.97
C GLN A 93 -10.23 29.75 19.74
N LYS A 94 -10.31 28.48 19.52
CA LYS A 94 -11.07 27.84 18.45
C LYS A 94 -12.26 27.13 19.05
N THR A 95 -13.43 27.37 18.50
CA THR A 95 -14.64 26.67 18.86
C THR A 95 -14.51 25.19 18.44
N ALA A 96 -14.70 24.28 19.38
CA ALA A 96 -14.75 22.84 19.13
C ALA A 96 -16.12 22.31 19.53
N THR A 97 -16.72 21.50 18.66
CA THR A 97 -17.89 20.71 19.04
C THR A 97 -17.37 19.46 19.73
N TYR A 98 -17.73 19.31 20.98
CA TYR A 98 -17.38 18.16 21.76
C TYR A 98 -18.65 17.34 21.95
N ASP A 99 -18.71 16.13 21.33
CA ASP A 99 -19.72 15.16 21.62
C ASP A 99 -21.13 15.28 20.95
N TYR A 100 -21.88 14.18 21.09
CA TYR A 100 -23.24 13.93 20.61
C TYR A 100 -24.32 14.97 21.00
N ASN A 101 -24.03 15.88 21.91
CA ASN A 101 -25.01 16.85 22.41
C ASN A 101 -24.71 18.30 22.01
N ASP A 102 -23.92 18.51 20.95
CA ASP A 102 -23.60 19.84 20.42
C ASP A 102 -22.98 20.81 21.46
N ASN A 103 -22.29 20.29 22.48
CA ASN A 103 -21.58 21.18 23.40
C ASN A 103 -20.37 21.79 22.73
N VAL A 104 -20.37 23.07 22.78
CA VAL A 104 -19.34 23.92 22.22
C VAL A 104 -18.35 24.29 23.30
N GLN A 105 -17.11 23.82 23.16
CA GLN A 105 -15.99 24.29 23.97
C GLN A 105 -15.08 25.19 23.16
N SER A 106 -14.37 26.06 23.83
CA SER A 106 -13.31 26.87 23.25
C SER A 106 -11.97 26.30 23.71
N LEU A 107 -11.17 25.83 22.75
CA LEU A 107 -9.85 25.25 22.98
C LEU A 107 -8.78 26.04 22.26
N GLY A 108 -7.58 26.05 22.80
CA GLY A 108 -6.43 26.73 22.22
C GLY A 108 -5.95 26.02 20.94
N TYR A 109 -5.90 26.75 19.84
CA TYR A 109 -5.41 26.25 18.57
C TYR A 109 -4.20 27.07 18.10
N ASN A 110 -3.15 26.39 17.69
CA ASN A 110 -2.00 26.97 17.01
C ASN A 110 -1.53 26.03 15.92
N PHE A 111 -1.52 26.50 14.66
CA PHE A 111 -1.14 25.67 13.52
C PHE A 111 0.30 25.14 13.61
N ILE A 112 1.23 25.97 14.07
CA ILE A 112 2.63 25.56 14.23
C ILE A 112 2.77 24.45 15.27
N ASN A 113 1.98 24.54 16.37
CA ASN A 113 1.90 23.47 17.35
C ASN A 113 1.37 22.17 16.74
N GLU A 114 0.25 22.22 16.01
CA GLU A 114 -0.32 21.04 15.34
C GLU A 114 0.69 20.41 14.38
N ARG A 115 1.33 21.20 13.54
CA ARG A 115 2.35 20.74 12.61
C ARG A 115 3.54 20.07 13.31
N ASN A 116 4.04 20.67 14.38
CA ASN A 116 5.22 20.15 15.09
C ASN A 116 4.90 18.90 15.95
N ASN A 117 3.63 18.70 16.26
CA ASN A 117 3.12 17.61 17.10
C ASN A 117 2.31 16.57 16.31
N SER A 118 2.42 16.58 14.99
CA SER A 118 1.83 15.55 14.13
C SER A 118 2.89 14.98 13.19
N SER A 119 2.75 13.72 12.85
CA SER A 119 3.59 13.06 11.86
C SER A 119 2.80 11.99 11.11
N ALA A 120 3.11 11.84 9.84
CA ALA A 120 2.71 10.70 9.05
C ALA A 120 3.92 10.16 8.30
N SER A 121 4.05 8.85 8.26
CA SER A 121 5.07 8.19 7.46
C SER A 121 4.50 6.98 6.76
N SER A 122 4.99 6.71 5.57
CA SER A 122 4.72 5.44 4.90
C SER A 122 6.00 4.90 4.29
N SER A 123 6.24 3.62 4.51
CA SER A 123 7.36 2.89 3.91
C SER A 123 6.83 1.73 3.08
N SER A 124 7.50 1.44 1.98
CA SER A 124 7.16 0.30 1.13
C SER A 124 8.42 -0.33 0.58
N THR A 125 8.52 -1.64 0.75
CA THR A 125 9.57 -2.47 0.16
C THR A 125 8.93 -3.37 -0.89
N HIS A 126 9.44 -3.30 -2.12
CA HIS A 126 9.00 -4.13 -3.22
C HIS A 126 10.16 -4.98 -3.73
N LEU A 127 9.90 -6.26 -3.94
CA LEU A 127 10.81 -7.21 -4.57
C LEU A 127 10.06 -7.98 -5.66
N SER A 128 10.63 -8.05 -6.86
CA SER A 128 10.09 -8.88 -7.93
C SER A 128 11.18 -9.64 -8.66
N ALA A 129 10.86 -10.89 -9.02
CA ALA A 129 11.71 -11.75 -9.83
C ALA A 129 10.91 -12.25 -11.03
N SER A 130 11.55 -12.30 -12.19
CA SER A 130 10.97 -12.89 -13.39
C SER A 130 11.96 -13.81 -14.10
N LEU A 131 11.42 -14.85 -14.71
CA LEU A 131 12.15 -15.82 -15.52
C LEU A 131 11.35 -16.09 -16.80
N ASP A 132 11.94 -15.77 -17.94
CA ASP A 132 11.40 -16.10 -19.26
C ASP A 132 12.35 -17.07 -19.95
N LEU A 133 11.80 -18.17 -20.43
CA LEU A 133 12.53 -19.17 -21.19
C LEU A 133 11.85 -19.37 -22.54
N LYS A 134 12.62 -19.28 -23.60
CA LYS A 134 12.20 -19.65 -24.95
C LYS A 134 13.11 -20.73 -25.47
N TRP A 135 12.53 -21.86 -25.83
CA TRP A 135 13.23 -22.99 -26.41
C TRP A 135 12.64 -23.38 -27.76
N ASP A 136 13.39 -23.15 -28.81
CA ASP A 136 13.04 -23.57 -30.18
C ASP A 136 13.47 -25.03 -30.38
N ILE A 137 12.58 -25.99 -30.01
CA ILE A 137 12.83 -27.43 -30.00
C ILE A 137 13.09 -27.91 -31.42
N LEU A 138 12.20 -27.50 -32.34
CA LEU A 138 12.28 -27.74 -33.76
C LEU A 138 12.07 -26.40 -34.51
N ASP A 139 12.36 -26.32 -35.74
CA ASP A 139 12.21 -25.09 -36.52
C ASP A 139 10.74 -24.61 -36.60
N TRP A 140 9.80 -25.50 -36.35
CA TRP A 140 8.37 -25.25 -36.34
C TRP A 140 7.71 -25.39 -34.97
N LEU A 141 8.44 -25.78 -33.92
CA LEU A 141 7.93 -26.06 -32.58
C LEU A 141 8.78 -25.32 -31.54
N SER A 142 8.15 -24.43 -30.81
CA SER A 142 8.79 -23.70 -29.69
C SER A 142 8.02 -23.91 -28.40
N TYR A 143 8.73 -23.99 -27.29
CA TYR A 143 8.20 -23.92 -25.95
C TYR A 143 8.58 -22.59 -25.30
N GLN A 144 7.63 -21.96 -24.63
CA GLN A 144 7.86 -20.75 -23.85
C GLN A 144 7.35 -20.95 -22.42
N PHE A 145 8.20 -20.60 -21.48
CA PHE A 145 7.87 -20.49 -20.06
C PHE A 145 8.05 -19.04 -19.62
N THR A 146 7.07 -18.51 -18.90
CA THR A 146 7.17 -17.22 -18.20
C THR A 146 6.78 -17.44 -16.75
N GLY A 147 7.68 -17.12 -15.83
CA GLY A 147 7.45 -17.15 -14.39
C GLY A 147 7.72 -15.78 -13.77
N GLY A 148 6.85 -15.34 -12.91
CA GLY A 148 6.98 -14.08 -12.16
C GLY A 148 6.56 -14.25 -10.71
N TYR A 149 7.29 -13.62 -9.82
CA TYR A 149 6.95 -13.48 -8.41
C TYR A 149 7.15 -12.04 -7.99
N SER A 150 6.22 -11.50 -7.22
CA SER A 150 6.39 -10.19 -6.57
C SER A 150 5.91 -10.22 -5.13
N ASN A 151 6.58 -9.44 -4.30
CA ASN A 151 6.22 -9.21 -2.91
C ASN A 151 6.37 -7.72 -2.59
N THR A 152 5.33 -7.14 -2.02
CA THR A 152 5.34 -5.77 -1.50
C THR A 152 4.96 -5.82 -0.03
N SER A 153 5.79 -5.24 0.82
CA SER A 153 5.51 -5.01 2.23
C SER A 153 5.44 -3.51 2.45
N SER A 154 4.38 -3.06 3.07
CA SER A 154 4.15 -1.64 3.37
C SER A 154 3.79 -1.46 4.84
N ASN A 155 4.28 -0.39 5.43
CA ASN A 155 3.89 0.09 6.74
C ASN A 155 3.52 1.57 6.60
N SER A 156 2.44 1.98 7.23
CA SER A 156 2.06 3.39 7.33
C SER A 156 1.68 3.72 8.76
N GLU A 157 2.19 4.84 9.24
CA GLU A 157 1.96 5.35 10.58
C GLU A 157 1.47 6.79 10.50
N SER A 158 0.56 7.14 11.39
CA SER A 158 0.01 8.48 11.54
C SER A 158 -0.14 8.78 13.03
N TYR A 159 0.55 9.81 13.51
CA TYR A 159 0.64 10.12 14.94
C TYR A 159 0.26 11.56 15.22
N MET A 160 -0.60 11.74 16.21
CA MET A 160 -0.96 13.01 16.83
C MET A 160 -0.59 12.96 18.30
N THR A 161 0.31 13.85 18.74
CA THR A 161 0.75 13.88 20.14
C THR A 161 -0.33 14.41 21.07
N GLU A 162 -0.17 14.16 22.36
CA GLU A 162 -1.07 14.69 23.41
C GLU A 162 -1.14 16.24 23.46
N GLN A 163 -0.19 16.94 22.82
CA GLN A 163 -0.12 18.40 22.83
C GLN A 163 -0.99 19.08 21.76
N THR A 164 -1.63 18.28 20.89
CA THR A 164 -2.41 18.82 19.79
C THR A 164 -3.82 19.21 20.19
N TYR A 165 -4.35 20.23 19.50
CA TYR A 165 -5.76 20.57 19.52
C TYR A 165 -6.63 19.36 19.10
N TYR A 166 -6.15 18.55 18.14
CA TYR A 166 -6.85 17.34 17.70
C TYR A 166 -7.16 16.40 18.88
N ILE A 167 -6.18 16.11 19.72
CA ILE A 167 -6.36 15.25 20.91
C ILE A 167 -7.21 15.96 21.98
N ALA A 168 -7.00 17.26 22.18
CA ALA A 168 -7.80 18.05 23.09
C ALA A 168 -9.28 18.04 22.69
N GLN A 169 -9.58 18.29 21.42
CA GLN A 169 -10.95 18.31 20.90
C GLN A 169 -11.60 16.93 20.93
N LYS A 170 -10.90 15.91 20.49
CA LYS A 170 -11.51 14.59 20.25
C LYS A 170 -11.68 13.77 21.54
N TYR A 171 -10.74 13.88 22.47
CA TYR A 171 -10.66 12.93 23.59
C TYR A 171 -10.61 13.56 24.97
N ARG A 172 -10.11 14.80 25.10
CA ARG A 172 -9.75 15.33 26.40
C ARG A 172 -10.70 16.43 26.91
N GLY A 173 -11.12 17.33 26.02
CA GLY A 173 -12.03 18.40 26.35
C GLY A 173 -11.38 19.62 27.02
N TYR A 174 -10.06 19.63 27.16
CA TYR A 174 -9.28 20.74 27.72
C TYR A 174 -7.90 20.83 27.07
N ASP A 175 -7.26 21.99 27.15
CA ASP A 175 -5.92 22.20 26.59
C ASP A 175 -4.86 21.41 27.36
N TYR A 176 -3.78 21.04 26.68
CA TYR A 176 -2.68 20.30 27.28
C TYR A 176 -2.10 21.06 28.49
N ASN A 177 -1.94 20.34 29.62
CA ASN A 177 -1.46 20.87 30.88
C ASN A 177 -2.32 21.98 31.53
N SER A 178 -3.54 22.26 31.07
CA SER A 178 -4.40 23.27 31.66
C SER A 178 -5.19 22.78 32.87
N VAL A 179 -5.27 21.47 33.08
CA VAL A 179 -6.10 20.84 34.11
C VAL A 179 -5.24 20.03 35.08
N THR A 180 -5.54 20.17 36.39
CA THR A 180 -4.82 19.43 37.45
C THR A 180 -5.25 17.97 37.45
N PRO A 181 -4.32 17.01 37.49
CA PRO A 181 -4.64 15.60 37.64
C PRO A 181 -5.52 15.32 38.87
N GLY A 182 -6.62 14.58 38.63
CA GLY A 182 -7.60 14.25 39.69
C GLY A 182 -8.76 15.23 39.86
N SER A 183 -8.76 16.36 39.14
CA SER A 183 -9.93 17.28 39.12
C SER A 183 -11.14 16.65 38.40
N ALA A 184 -12.28 17.33 38.44
CA ALA A 184 -13.50 16.87 37.78
C ALA A 184 -13.31 16.80 36.25
N GLU A 185 -12.68 17.81 35.67
CA GLU A 185 -12.37 17.89 34.24
C GLU A 185 -11.40 16.78 33.81
N PHE A 186 -10.39 16.49 34.65
CA PHE A 186 -9.44 15.40 34.38
C PHE A 186 -10.15 14.05 34.36
N LYS A 187 -11.05 13.77 35.32
CA LYS A 187 -11.82 12.52 35.40
C LYS A 187 -12.87 12.40 34.30
N ALA A 188 -13.30 13.50 33.70
CA ALA A 188 -14.21 13.52 32.56
C ALA A 188 -13.49 13.32 31.21
N ALA A 189 -12.17 13.32 31.19
CA ALA A 189 -11.40 13.07 29.98
C ALA A 189 -11.34 11.57 29.67
N VAL A 190 -11.61 11.22 28.42
CA VAL A 190 -11.48 9.85 27.93
C VAL A 190 -10.01 9.45 27.80
N LEU A 191 -9.20 10.36 27.31
CA LEU A 191 -7.76 10.17 27.12
C LEU A 191 -6.99 11.34 27.77
N PRO A 192 -6.74 11.28 29.11
CA PRO A 192 -6.07 12.37 29.82
C PRO A 192 -4.59 12.51 29.46
N PHE A 193 -3.93 11.42 29.03
CA PHE A 193 -2.52 11.38 28.66
C PHE A 193 -2.31 10.63 27.34
N GLY A 194 -1.19 10.97 26.67
CA GLY A 194 -0.75 10.34 25.44
C GLY A 194 -1.53 10.79 24.20
N GLY A 195 -1.03 10.41 23.06
CA GLY A 195 -1.59 10.73 21.76
C GLY A 195 -2.30 9.56 21.09
N GLU A 196 -2.67 9.75 19.83
CA GLU A 196 -3.25 8.73 18.96
C GLU A 196 -2.23 8.33 17.90
N LEU A 197 -1.88 7.04 17.87
CA LEU A 197 -1.05 6.44 16.82
C LEU A 197 -1.89 5.45 16.03
N TYR A 198 -2.08 5.72 14.74
CA TYR A 198 -2.62 4.77 13.79
C TYR A 198 -1.48 4.08 13.04
N ASN A 199 -1.52 2.75 12.99
CA ASN A 199 -0.57 1.94 12.24
C ASN A 199 -1.32 0.99 11.30
N ASN A 200 -0.80 0.83 10.09
CA ASN A 200 -1.31 -0.14 9.12
C ASN A 200 -0.17 -0.86 8.42
N ASP A 201 -0.09 -2.16 8.65
CA ASP A 201 0.84 -3.07 8.00
C ASP A 201 0.16 -3.80 6.86
N GLY A 202 0.74 -3.70 5.68
CA GLY A 202 0.25 -4.35 4.46
C GLY A 202 1.29 -5.30 3.87
N ARG A 203 0.83 -6.42 3.33
CA ARG A 203 1.65 -7.33 2.55
C ARG A 203 0.88 -7.88 1.37
N GLN A 204 1.42 -7.65 0.18
CA GLN A 204 0.90 -8.23 -1.05
C GLN A 204 1.95 -9.14 -1.66
N SER A 205 1.57 -10.37 -1.99
CA SER A 205 2.41 -11.31 -2.72
C SER A 205 1.65 -11.86 -3.92
N SER A 206 2.32 -11.97 -5.05
CA SER A 206 1.73 -12.56 -6.24
C SER A 206 2.73 -13.40 -7.00
N TYR A 207 2.22 -14.42 -7.68
CA TYR A 207 2.99 -15.15 -8.67
C TYR A 207 2.15 -15.40 -9.92
N ASN A 208 2.86 -15.47 -11.04
CA ASN A 208 2.30 -15.83 -12.34
C ASN A 208 3.23 -16.87 -13.00
N ILE A 209 2.64 -17.95 -13.46
CA ILE A 209 3.34 -19.02 -14.18
C ILE A 209 2.56 -19.26 -15.47
N GLN A 210 3.24 -19.14 -16.60
CA GLN A 210 2.64 -19.37 -17.90
C GLN A 210 3.51 -20.32 -18.73
N ASN A 211 2.88 -21.34 -19.32
CA ASN A 211 3.49 -22.29 -20.21
C ASN A 211 2.79 -22.21 -21.56
N LYS A 212 3.55 -22.14 -22.64
CA LYS A 212 3.03 -22.10 -24.01
C LYS A 212 3.81 -23.03 -24.92
N ILE A 213 3.09 -23.72 -25.77
CA ILE A 213 3.62 -24.48 -26.91
C ILE A 213 3.17 -23.73 -28.17
N LEU A 214 4.12 -23.33 -28.99
CA LEU A 214 3.88 -22.64 -30.25
C LEU A 214 4.26 -23.55 -31.41
N ILE A 215 3.35 -23.67 -32.36
CA ILE A 215 3.52 -24.44 -33.59
C ILE A 215 3.41 -23.46 -34.75
N SER A 216 4.41 -23.37 -35.58
CA SER A 216 4.40 -22.56 -36.82
C SER A 216 5.01 -23.39 -37.92
N LYS A 217 4.16 -24.08 -38.70
CA LYS A 217 4.60 -25.03 -39.74
C LYS A 217 4.01 -24.69 -41.08
N ALA A 218 4.90 -24.47 -42.04
CA ALA A 218 4.54 -24.50 -43.46
C ALA A 218 4.64 -25.94 -43.95
N PHE A 219 3.58 -26.48 -44.50
CA PHE A 219 3.55 -27.81 -45.11
C PHE A 219 4.07 -27.73 -46.55
N ASP A 220 3.72 -26.64 -47.21
CA ASP A 220 4.18 -26.27 -48.55
C ASP A 220 4.14 -24.73 -48.74
N GLN A 221 4.31 -24.23 -49.96
CA GLN A 221 4.27 -22.80 -50.23
C GLN A 221 2.89 -22.15 -50.02
N ASN A 222 1.83 -22.94 -50.05
CA ASN A 222 0.45 -22.46 -50.03
C ASN A 222 -0.30 -22.79 -48.71
N ASN A 223 0.24 -23.71 -47.91
CA ASN A 223 -0.43 -24.22 -46.71
C ASN A 223 0.41 -24.00 -45.48
N ARG A 224 -0.14 -23.27 -44.50
CA ARG A 224 0.57 -22.90 -43.25
C ARG A 224 -0.36 -23.05 -42.05
N LEU A 225 0.20 -23.64 -41.00
CA LEU A 225 -0.43 -23.77 -39.68
C LEU A 225 0.32 -22.91 -38.69
N ASN A 226 -0.41 -22.07 -37.94
CA ASN A 226 0.04 -21.45 -36.68
C ASN A 226 -0.91 -21.86 -35.57
N ALA A 227 -0.39 -22.41 -34.51
CA ALA A 227 -1.16 -22.79 -33.34
C ALA A 227 -0.40 -22.47 -32.06
N LEU A 228 -1.12 -22.17 -31.03
CA LEU A 228 -0.61 -21.94 -29.68
C LEU A 228 -1.52 -22.66 -28.69
N ILE A 229 -0.92 -23.38 -27.75
CA ILE A 229 -1.59 -24.00 -26.60
C ILE A 229 -0.89 -23.49 -25.37
N GLY A 230 -1.66 -23.01 -24.41
CA GLY A 230 -1.11 -22.43 -23.19
C GLY A 230 -1.91 -22.74 -21.92
N MET A 231 -1.20 -22.65 -20.83
CA MET A 231 -1.72 -22.68 -19.47
C MET A 231 -1.16 -21.50 -18.70
N GLU A 232 -1.99 -20.86 -17.91
CA GLU A 232 -1.62 -19.76 -17.01
C GLU A 232 -2.14 -20.04 -15.62
N LEU A 233 -1.27 -19.90 -14.62
CA LEU A 233 -1.60 -19.95 -13.21
C LEU A 233 -1.20 -18.61 -12.57
N ARG A 234 -2.17 -17.92 -11.97
CA ARG A 234 -1.94 -16.68 -11.20
C ARG A 234 -2.47 -16.82 -9.80
N SER A 235 -1.73 -16.28 -8.84
CA SER A 235 -2.19 -16.12 -7.47
C SER A 235 -1.79 -14.76 -6.95
N SER A 236 -2.68 -14.13 -6.21
CA SER A 236 -2.41 -12.87 -5.49
C SER A 236 -2.99 -12.99 -4.09
N THR A 237 -2.16 -12.74 -3.09
CA THR A 237 -2.59 -12.69 -1.70
C THR A 237 -2.34 -11.28 -1.17
N ASN A 238 -3.39 -10.67 -0.63
CA ASN A 238 -3.34 -9.36 0.03
C ASN A 238 -3.70 -9.52 1.50
N LYS A 239 -2.80 -9.08 2.38
CA LYS A 239 -2.99 -9.08 3.83
C LYS A 239 -2.75 -7.68 4.34
N SER A 240 -3.62 -7.21 5.21
CA SER A 240 -3.36 -5.99 5.97
C SER A 240 -3.86 -6.12 7.40
N LEU A 241 -3.21 -5.41 8.28
CA LEU A 241 -3.56 -5.26 9.68
C LEU A 241 -3.43 -3.79 10.04
N GLY A 242 -4.56 -3.14 10.27
CA GLY A 242 -4.61 -1.77 10.76
C GLY A 242 -5.11 -1.73 12.20
N HIS A 243 -4.54 -0.84 12.99
CA HIS A 243 -4.98 -0.61 14.36
C HIS A 243 -4.64 0.81 14.82
N THR A 244 -5.46 1.30 15.74
CA THR A 244 -5.22 2.58 16.42
C THR A 244 -4.80 2.28 17.86
N MET A 245 -3.76 2.94 18.33
CA MET A 245 -3.26 2.91 19.70
C MET A 245 -3.51 4.28 20.32
N TRP A 246 -4.28 4.30 21.39
CA TRP A 246 -4.56 5.50 22.16
C TRP A 246 -3.70 5.55 23.41
N GLY A 247 -3.27 6.74 23.78
CA GLY A 247 -2.37 6.94 24.91
C GLY A 247 -0.90 6.67 24.59
N TYR A 248 -0.54 6.65 23.32
CA TYR A 248 0.84 6.48 22.91
C TYR A 248 1.70 7.67 23.30
N ALA A 249 2.80 7.40 23.97
CA ALA A 249 3.74 8.39 24.50
C ALA A 249 5.18 8.01 24.16
N PRO A 250 5.69 8.41 22.98
CA PRO A 250 7.05 8.05 22.54
C PRO A 250 8.14 8.66 23.39
N ASP A 251 7.91 9.85 23.94
CA ASP A 251 8.82 10.57 24.83
C ASP A 251 8.98 9.89 26.20
N ARG A 252 8.09 8.96 26.54
CA ARG A 252 8.09 8.19 27.80
C ARG A 252 8.51 6.74 27.59
N GLY A 253 9.31 6.45 26.56
CA GLY A 253 9.79 5.11 26.24
C GLY A 253 8.80 4.29 25.41
N GLU A 254 8.04 4.94 24.53
CA GLU A 254 7.06 4.30 23.64
C GLU A 254 5.97 3.51 24.37
N VAL A 255 5.62 3.96 25.58
CA VAL A 255 4.57 3.33 26.37
C VAL A 255 3.20 3.73 25.86
N ILE A 256 2.22 2.85 26.09
CA ILE A 256 0.80 3.13 25.91
C ILE A 256 0.19 3.42 27.28
N LEU A 257 -0.17 4.67 27.49
CA LEU A 257 -0.90 5.11 28.69
C LEU A 257 -2.36 4.74 28.51
N ARG A 258 -2.92 4.02 29.45
CA ARG A 258 -4.30 3.54 29.30
C ARG A 258 -5.30 4.69 29.33
N PRO A 259 -6.34 4.65 28.50
CA PRO A 259 -7.50 5.51 28.66
C PRO A 259 -8.10 5.39 30.06
N THR A 260 -8.91 6.38 30.47
CA THR A 260 -9.68 6.32 31.71
C THR A 260 -10.50 5.03 31.74
N THR A 261 -10.50 4.33 32.87
CA THR A 261 -11.28 3.10 32.98
C THR A 261 -12.78 3.42 33.01
N LEU A 262 -13.63 2.48 32.58
CA LEU A 262 -15.07 2.65 32.57
C LEU A 262 -15.63 2.96 33.98
N SER A 263 -14.99 2.42 35.03
CA SER A 263 -15.34 2.67 36.41
C SER A 263 -14.92 4.04 36.95
N ASP A 264 -13.83 4.59 36.41
CA ASP A 264 -13.24 5.85 36.87
C ASP A 264 -13.73 7.05 36.06
N PHE A 265 -14.32 6.80 34.88
CA PHE A 265 -14.85 7.84 34.04
C PHE A 265 -16.07 8.53 34.66
N GLN A 266 -15.97 9.82 34.88
CA GLN A 266 -17.00 10.63 35.49
C GLN A 266 -17.37 11.81 34.59
N PRO A 267 -18.37 11.64 33.70
CA PRO A 267 -18.80 12.72 32.82
C PRO A 267 -19.35 13.88 33.68
N ILE A 268 -19.02 15.12 33.27
CA ILE A 268 -19.52 16.32 33.99
C ILE A 268 -21.01 16.44 33.71
N THR A 269 -21.82 16.36 34.77
CA THR A 269 -23.27 16.45 34.68
C THR A 269 -23.69 17.83 34.15
N GLY A 270 -24.54 17.88 33.14
CA GLY A 270 -25.06 19.11 32.52
C GLY A 270 -24.13 19.77 31.52
N SER A 271 -22.92 19.29 31.29
CA SER A 271 -22.04 19.75 30.22
C SER A 271 -22.43 19.16 28.86
N GLY A 272 -23.32 18.16 28.86
CA GLY A 272 -23.68 17.36 27.69
C GLY A 272 -22.52 16.52 27.14
N GLN A 273 -21.39 16.48 27.79
CA GLN A 273 -20.25 15.63 27.42
C GLN A 273 -20.55 14.19 27.76
N SER A 274 -20.82 13.40 26.75
CA SER A 274 -20.91 11.95 26.88
C SER A 274 -19.71 11.30 26.18
N GLY A 275 -18.59 11.24 26.83
CA GLY A 275 -17.41 10.52 26.34
C GLY A 275 -17.58 8.99 26.34
N TRP A 276 -18.75 8.48 26.78
CA TRP A 276 -19.02 7.05 26.86
C TRP A 276 -18.84 6.32 25.53
N GLY A 277 -19.39 6.84 24.45
CA GLY A 277 -19.27 6.22 23.13
C GLY A 277 -17.83 6.16 22.64
N ILE A 278 -17.06 7.22 22.86
CA ILE A 278 -15.62 7.25 22.53
C ILE A 278 -14.87 6.26 23.44
N LEU A 279 -15.17 6.23 24.72
CA LEU A 279 -14.52 5.33 25.68
C LEU A 279 -14.80 3.84 25.34
N GLU A 280 -16.04 3.50 24.98
CA GLU A 280 -16.40 2.17 24.50
C GLU A 280 -15.64 1.81 23.20
N GLU A 281 -15.51 2.74 22.27
CA GLU A 281 -14.73 2.57 21.04
C GLU A 281 -13.26 2.28 21.36
N LEU A 282 -12.64 3.02 22.28
CA LEU A 282 -11.26 2.78 22.71
C LEU A 282 -11.08 1.39 23.35
N TYR A 283 -12.04 0.93 24.14
CA TYR A 283 -11.97 -0.38 24.78
C TYR A 283 -12.33 -1.54 23.85
N SER A 284 -13.20 -1.33 22.87
CA SER A 284 -13.53 -2.34 21.87
C SER A 284 -12.37 -2.60 20.87
N GLY A 285 -11.44 -1.64 20.76
CA GLY A 285 -10.29 -1.69 19.89
C GLY A 285 -10.65 -1.50 18.42
N HIS A 286 -9.92 -0.63 17.73
CA HIS A 286 -10.03 -0.45 16.29
C HIS A 286 -9.01 -1.32 15.56
N TRP A 287 -9.43 -2.55 15.26
CA TRP A 287 -8.64 -3.48 14.49
C TRP A 287 -9.30 -3.72 13.13
N SER A 288 -8.54 -3.55 12.07
CA SER A 288 -8.95 -4.00 10.74
C SER A 288 -8.00 -5.08 10.25
N LYS A 289 -8.54 -6.21 9.81
CA LYS A 289 -7.73 -7.29 9.26
C LYS A 289 -8.29 -7.74 7.92
N THR A 290 -7.46 -7.70 6.91
CA THR A 290 -7.76 -8.22 5.59
C THR A 290 -6.85 -9.40 5.30
N ASN A 291 -7.41 -10.47 4.73
CA ASN A 291 -6.65 -11.59 4.18
C ASN A 291 -7.45 -12.16 3.01
N VAL A 292 -7.08 -11.75 1.81
CA VAL A 292 -7.76 -12.14 0.58
C VAL A 292 -6.75 -12.82 -0.34
N THR A 293 -7.11 -14.00 -0.83
CA THR A 293 -6.32 -14.73 -1.83
C THR A 293 -7.16 -14.99 -3.05
N ASP A 294 -6.65 -14.56 -4.19
CA ASP A 294 -7.23 -14.76 -5.51
C ASP A 294 -6.38 -15.70 -6.33
N ASN A 295 -6.96 -16.81 -6.76
CA ASN A 295 -6.31 -17.81 -7.59
C ASN A 295 -7.03 -17.91 -8.92
N TYR A 296 -6.27 -17.97 -10.00
CA TYR A 296 -6.76 -18.14 -11.36
C TYR A 296 -5.96 -19.23 -12.06
N LEU A 297 -6.67 -20.12 -12.75
CA LEU A 297 -6.09 -21.11 -13.65
C LEU A 297 -6.79 -20.99 -14.99
N SER A 298 -6.01 -20.81 -16.04
CA SER A 298 -6.53 -20.65 -17.40
C SER A 298 -5.86 -21.62 -18.34
N PHE A 299 -6.65 -22.22 -19.22
CA PHE A 299 -6.18 -22.97 -20.39
C PHE A 299 -6.67 -22.24 -21.63
N PHE A 300 -5.79 -22.10 -22.62
CA PHE A 300 -6.15 -21.42 -23.85
C PHE A 300 -5.45 -22.04 -25.03
N ALA A 301 -6.12 -21.97 -26.18
CA ALA A 301 -5.55 -22.39 -27.46
C ALA A 301 -6.01 -21.45 -28.56
N THR A 302 -5.11 -21.19 -29.48
CA THR A 302 -5.38 -20.48 -30.73
C THR A 302 -4.94 -21.34 -31.90
N PHE A 303 -5.67 -21.29 -32.97
CA PHE A 303 -5.41 -22.03 -34.19
C PHE A 303 -5.67 -21.13 -35.39
N ALA A 304 -4.75 -21.09 -36.31
CA ALA A 304 -4.88 -20.36 -37.57
C ALA A 304 -4.31 -21.24 -38.70
N TYR A 305 -5.14 -21.59 -39.67
CA TYR A 305 -4.73 -22.36 -40.84
C TYR A 305 -4.98 -21.58 -42.12
N SER A 306 -3.95 -21.38 -42.89
CA SER A 306 -4.04 -20.78 -44.22
C SER A 306 -3.96 -21.90 -45.28
N PHE A 307 -5.00 -21.99 -46.10
CA PHE A 307 -5.15 -22.96 -47.15
C PHE A 307 -5.04 -22.27 -48.53
N MET A 308 -4.15 -22.75 -49.37
CA MET A 308 -3.88 -22.25 -50.74
C MET A 308 -3.59 -20.73 -50.78
N ASN A 309 -3.07 -20.14 -49.68
CA ASN A 309 -2.89 -18.68 -49.53
C ASN A 309 -4.16 -17.84 -49.81
N ARG A 310 -5.34 -18.45 -49.83
CA ARG A 310 -6.64 -17.80 -50.13
C ARG A 310 -7.62 -17.86 -48.98
N TYR A 311 -7.67 -18.96 -48.24
CA TYR A 311 -8.65 -19.19 -47.17
C TYR A 311 -7.89 -19.27 -45.88
N VAL A 312 -8.40 -18.56 -44.85
CA VAL A 312 -7.84 -18.59 -43.52
C VAL A 312 -8.96 -18.96 -42.54
N VAL A 313 -8.73 -20.02 -41.78
CA VAL A 313 -9.60 -20.42 -40.70
C VAL A 313 -8.91 -20.09 -39.35
N ASN A 314 -9.57 -19.31 -38.51
CA ASN A 314 -9.11 -18.99 -37.17
C ASN A 314 -10.07 -19.57 -36.13
N ALA A 315 -9.52 -20.14 -35.06
CA ALA A 315 -10.29 -20.60 -33.90
C ALA A 315 -9.53 -20.22 -32.62
N ASN A 316 -10.26 -19.75 -31.63
CA ASN A 316 -9.72 -19.43 -30.30
C ASN A 316 -10.61 -20.04 -29.25
N VAL A 317 -10.02 -20.60 -28.23
CA VAL A 317 -10.75 -21.12 -27.06
C VAL A 317 -9.96 -20.74 -25.80
N ARG A 318 -10.70 -20.37 -24.75
CA ARG A 318 -10.14 -20.13 -23.44
C ARG A 318 -11.11 -20.67 -22.38
N ASN A 319 -10.55 -21.30 -21.37
CA ASN A 319 -11.27 -21.75 -20.19
C ASN A 319 -10.56 -21.18 -18.96
N ASP A 320 -11.30 -20.45 -18.15
CA ASP A 320 -10.79 -19.78 -16.93
C ASP A 320 -11.48 -20.38 -15.71
N ALA A 321 -10.69 -20.64 -14.68
CA ALA A 321 -11.14 -21.03 -13.35
C ALA A 321 -10.65 -20.02 -12.31
N SER A 322 -11.46 -19.76 -11.31
CA SER A 322 -11.10 -18.91 -10.19
C SER A 322 -11.77 -19.37 -8.90
N ASN A 323 -11.09 -19.18 -7.77
CA ASN A 323 -11.72 -19.36 -6.45
C ASN A 323 -12.81 -18.29 -6.16
N ARG A 324 -12.96 -17.29 -7.04
CA ARG A 324 -14.01 -16.27 -6.96
C ARG A 324 -15.28 -16.64 -7.73
N PHE A 325 -15.27 -17.68 -8.55
CA PHE A 325 -16.42 -18.13 -9.34
C PHE A 325 -17.39 -18.99 -8.50
N GLY A 326 -17.87 -18.44 -7.39
CA GLY A 326 -18.86 -19.08 -6.54
C GLY A 326 -18.31 -20.17 -5.61
N GLN A 327 -19.18 -20.68 -4.74
CA GLN A 327 -18.84 -21.75 -3.79
C GLN A 327 -18.99 -23.15 -4.39
N ASP A 328 -19.74 -23.27 -5.49
CA ASP A 328 -19.95 -24.56 -6.16
C ASP A 328 -18.71 -24.99 -6.94
N THR A 329 -18.12 -26.10 -6.52
CA THR A 329 -16.94 -26.68 -7.16
C THR A 329 -17.18 -27.13 -8.61
N ASN A 330 -18.44 -27.37 -9.00
CA ASN A 330 -18.80 -27.80 -10.35
C ASN A 330 -18.71 -26.68 -11.38
N HIS A 331 -18.83 -25.41 -10.96
CA HIS A 331 -18.79 -24.23 -11.84
C HIS A 331 -17.48 -23.46 -11.84
N ARG A 332 -16.44 -23.98 -11.17
CA ARG A 332 -15.12 -23.31 -11.13
C ARG A 332 -14.36 -23.30 -12.44
N PHE A 333 -14.76 -24.14 -13.38
CA PHE A 333 -14.13 -24.31 -14.68
C PHE A 333 -15.10 -24.08 -15.85
N ASP A 334 -16.08 -23.21 -15.68
CA ASP A 334 -16.98 -22.89 -16.77
C ASP A 334 -16.23 -22.16 -17.90
N PRO A 335 -16.33 -22.62 -19.15
CA PRO A 335 -15.66 -21.97 -20.25
C PRO A 335 -16.27 -20.58 -20.51
N THR A 336 -15.41 -19.59 -20.68
CA THR A 336 -15.80 -18.28 -21.18
C THR A 336 -15.68 -18.28 -22.70
N TYR A 337 -16.82 -18.06 -23.40
CA TYR A 337 -16.88 -18.03 -24.87
C TYR A 337 -16.71 -16.60 -25.40
#